data_c322b117c0fd211eabab52ff6acda5b4
#
_entry.id   c322b117c0fd211eabab52ff6acda5b4
#
_cell.length_a   1.000
_cell.length_b   1.000
_cell.length_c   1.000
_cell.angle_alpha   90.00
_cell.angle_beta   90.00
_cell.angle_gamma   90.00
#
_symmetry.space_group_name_H-M   'P 1'
#
loop_
_entity.id
_entity.type
_entity.pdbx_description
1 polymer ?
#
loop_
_entity_poly.entity_id
_entity_poly.type
_entity_poly.pdbx_seq_one_letter_code
_entity_poly.pdbx_strand_id
1 'polypeptide(L)'
;MILALVIAQGIYGLKNRTCTVTSVIDGAHSRGSFHYLGLALDLRTNDLPPGEADEIVNMLRAALGQDYDVVLEKDHIHIEFQPKEDYVK
;
A
#
# COMPACT_ATOMS: atom_id res chain seq x y z
N MET A 1 -6.38 -1.64 -6.14
CA MET A 1 -5.38 -0.79 -5.46
C MET A 1 -5.61 0.71 -5.59
N ILE A 2 -6.64 1.10 -6.29
CA ILE A 2 -6.90 2.53 -6.46
C ILE A 2 -7.12 3.23 -5.12
N LEU A 3 -7.86 2.60 -4.22
CA LEU A 3 -8.09 3.19 -2.90
C LEU A 3 -6.79 3.42 -2.15
N ALA A 4 -5.91 2.43 -2.15
CA ALA A 4 -4.64 2.55 -1.45
C ALA A 4 -3.79 3.66 -2.07
N LEU A 5 -3.81 3.78 -3.40
CA LEU A 5 -3.04 4.82 -4.07
C LEU A 5 -3.56 6.21 -3.73
N VAL A 6 -4.88 6.40 -3.73
CA VAL A 6 -5.47 7.70 -3.40
C VAL A 6 -5.14 8.07 -1.96
N ILE A 7 -5.26 7.13 -1.05
CA ILE A 7 -4.95 7.40 0.36
C ILE A 7 -3.47 7.72 0.53
N ALA A 8 -2.60 6.97 -0.15
CA ALA A 8 -1.16 7.23 -0.07
C ALA A 8 -0.82 8.62 -0.61
N GLN A 9 -1.40 9.00 -1.73
CA GLN A 9 -1.15 10.32 -2.30
C GLN A 9 -1.60 11.41 -1.35
N GLY A 10 -2.74 11.21 -0.69
CA GLY A 10 -3.22 12.19 0.28
C GLY A 10 -2.30 12.32 1.47
N ILE A 11 -1.81 11.21 1.98
CA ILE A 11 -0.90 11.21 3.14
C ILE A 11 0.43 11.88 2.78
N TYR A 12 1.00 11.52 1.64
CA TYR A 12 2.24 12.16 1.20
C TYR A 12 2.02 13.67 0.99
N GLY A 13 0.85 14.05 0.47
CA GLY A 13 0.52 15.46 0.28
C GLY A 13 0.46 16.22 1.59
N LEU A 14 -0.05 15.59 2.66
CA LEU A 14 -0.07 16.22 3.97
C LEU A 14 1.34 16.51 4.49
N LYS A 15 2.31 15.74 4.03
CA LYS A 15 3.71 15.91 4.41
C LYS A 15 4.47 16.77 3.39
N ASN A 16 3.80 17.33 2.39
CA ASN A 16 4.44 18.06 1.30
C ASN A 16 5.46 17.21 0.55
N ARG A 17 5.14 15.94 0.36
CA ARG A 17 5.99 15.01 -0.37
C ARG A 17 5.28 14.51 -1.60
N THR A 18 6.05 14.15 -2.60
CA THR A 18 5.52 13.53 -3.81
C THR A 18 5.45 12.02 -3.59
N CYS A 19 4.29 11.46 -3.82
CA CYS A 19 4.11 10.01 -3.73
C CYS A 19 4.49 9.39 -5.08
N THR A 20 5.63 8.71 -5.09
CA THR A 20 6.12 8.07 -6.30
C THR A 20 5.89 6.56 -6.19
N VAL A 21 5.11 6.04 -7.11
CA VAL A 21 4.82 4.61 -7.18
C VAL A 21 5.90 3.96 -8.05
N THR A 22 6.63 3.03 -7.47
CA THR A 22 7.70 2.36 -8.19
C THR A 22 7.29 1.01 -8.74
N SER A 23 6.22 0.43 -8.21
CA SER A 23 5.77 -0.88 -8.69
C SER A 23 4.30 -1.05 -8.36
N VAL A 24 3.55 -1.62 -9.28
CA VAL A 24 2.16 -1.97 -9.07
C VAL A 24 2.00 -3.41 -9.54
N ILE A 25 1.47 -4.25 -8.67
CA ILE A 25 1.14 -5.62 -9.03
C ILE A 25 -0.38 -5.74 -8.99
N ASP A 26 -0.94 -6.06 -10.13
CA ASP A 26 -2.37 -6.28 -10.25
C ASP A 26 -2.55 -7.73 -10.65
N GLY A 27 -2.78 -8.58 -9.69
CA GLY A 27 -2.84 -10.00 -9.90
C GLY A 27 -4.17 -10.52 -10.40
N ALA A 28 -4.88 -9.73 -11.14
CA ALA A 28 -6.26 -10.05 -11.50
C ALA A 28 -6.38 -11.06 -12.63
N HIS A 29 -5.35 -11.74 -12.97
CA HIS A 29 -5.34 -12.62 -14.15
C HIS A 29 -5.61 -14.08 -13.85
N SER A 30 -5.88 -14.41 -12.63
CA SER A 30 -6.10 -15.80 -12.27
C SER A 30 -7.50 -16.22 -12.70
N ARG A 31 -7.55 -17.16 -13.60
CA ARG A 31 -8.83 -17.58 -14.15
C ARG A 31 -9.53 -18.53 -13.23
N GLY A 32 -10.81 -18.26 -13.01
CA GLY A 32 -11.65 -19.15 -12.24
C GLY A 32 -11.33 -19.22 -10.77
N SER A 33 -10.44 -18.40 -10.30
CA SER A 33 -10.09 -18.39 -8.90
C SER A 33 -10.91 -17.34 -8.17
N PHE A 34 -11.40 -17.71 -7.01
CA PHE A 34 -12.07 -16.78 -6.13
C PHE A 34 -11.14 -16.26 -5.04
N HIS A 35 -9.90 -16.67 -5.08
CA HIS A 35 -8.95 -16.26 -4.08
C HIS A 35 -8.40 -14.89 -4.40
N TYR A 36 -7.97 -14.24 -3.37
CA TYR A 36 -7.23 -13.02 -3.48
C TYR A 36 -5.98 -13.23 -4.34
N LEU A 37 -5.68 -12.28 -5.20
CA LEU A 37 -4.70 -12.46 -6.23
C LEU A 37 -3.43 -11.63 -6.05
N GLY A 38 -3.19 -11.10 -4.88
CA GLY A 38 -1.90 -10.45 -4.65
C GLY A 38 -1.79 -9.06 -5.25
N LEU A 39 -2.75 -8.23 -5.00
CA LEU A 39 -2.66 -6.83 -5.39
C LEU A 39 -1.65 -6.13 -4.49
N ALA A 40 -0.70 -5.46 -5.07
CA ALA A 40 0.35 -4.82 -4.29
C ALA A 40 0.82 -3.53 -4.93
N LEU A 41 1.40 -2.67 -4.11
CA LEU A 41 1.82 -1.33 -4.51
C LEU A 41 3.07 -0.98 -3.73
N ASP A 42 4.09 -0.50 -4.41
CA ASP A 42 5.32 -0.03 -3.78
C ASP A 42 5.46 1.46 -3.94
N LEU A 43 5.79 2.14 -2.85
CA LEU A 43 5.97 3.58 -2.83
C LEU A 43 7.41 3.89 -2.44
N ARG A 44 8.02 4.83 -3.15
CA ARG A 44 9.39 5.23 -2.88
C ARG A 44 9.49 5.98 -1.55
N THR A 45 10.55 5.70 -0.80
CA THR A 45 10.80 6.39 0.47
C THR A 45 12.18 7.02 0.55
N ASN A 46 13.06 6.81 -0.44
CA ASN A 46 14.43 7.24 -0.30
C ASN A 46 14.62 8.75 -0.33
N ASP A 47 13.60 9.51 -0.67
CA ASP A 47 13.66 10.97 -0.61
C ASP A 47 12.93 11.52 0.61
N LEU A 48 12.56 10.66 1.56
CA LEU A 48 11.93 11.10 2.81
C LEU A 48 12.98 11.28 3.89
N PRO A 49 12.81 12.28 4.78
CA PRO A 49 13.70 12.42 5.92
C PRO A 49 13.61 11.23 6.86
N PRO A 50 14.65 11.02 7.67
CA PRO A 50 14.62 9.93 8.65
C PRO A 50 13.40 10.04 9.57
N GLY A 51 12.71 8.92 9.75
CA GLY A 51 11.55 8.84 10.63
C GLY A 51 10.23 9.21 9.96
N GLU A 52 10.25 9.90 8.83
CA GLU A 52 9.01 10.29 8.18
C GLU A 52 8.33 9.10 7.51
N ALA A 53 9.13 8.18 6.98
CA ALA A 53 8.56 6.98 6.40
C ALA A 53 7.80 6.16 7.45
N ASP A 54 8.31 6.11 8.67
CA ASP A 54 7.61 5.42 9.75
C ASP A 54 6.27 6.07 10.06
N GLU A 55 6.22 7.40 10.07
CA GLU A 55 4.97 8.11 10.29
C GLU A 55 3.97 7.80 9.18
N ILE A 56 4.45 7.81 7.94
CA ILE A 56 3.59 7.55 6.80
C ILE A 56 3.05 6.12 6.87
N VAL A 57 3.88 5.16 7.23
CA VAL A 57 3.43 3.78 7.40
C VAL A 57 2.32 3.69 8.43
N ASN A 58 2.49 4.35 9.56
CA ASN A 58 1.47 4.32 10.60
C ASN A 58 0.17 4.97 10.14
N MET A 59 0.26 6.06 9.39
CA MET A 59 -0.92 6.71 8.86
C MET A 59 -1.62 5.83 7.81
N LEU A 60 -0.83 5.15 6.98
CA LEU A 60 -1.40 4.23 6.00
C LEU A 60 -2.11 3.08 6.68
N ARG A 61 -1.50 2.51 7.71
CA ARG A 61 -2.13 1.40 8.44
C ARG A 61 -3.45 1.84 9.06
N ALA A 62 -3.48 3.03 9.63
CA ALA A 62 -4.70 3.52 10.25
C ALA A 62 -5.79 3.78 9.21
N ALA A 63 -5.41 4.31 8.05
CA ALA A 63 -6.38 4.69 7.02
C ALA A 63 -6.88 3.49 6.23
N LEU A 64 -6.02 2.51 5.95
CA LEU A 64 -6.37 1.38 5.11
C LEU A 64 -7.03 0.25 5.88
N GLY A 65 -6.74 0.13 7.16
CA GLY A 65 -7.34 -0.91 7.97
C GLY A 65 -6.62 -2.24 7.83
N GLN A 66 -7.23 -3.27 8.41
CA GLN A 66 -6.56 -4.55 8.57
C GLN A 66 -6.60 -5.43 7.33
N ASP A 67 -7.32 -5.04 6.30
CA ASP A 67 -7.31 -5.80 5.05
C ASP A 67 -6.11 -5.49 4.19
N TYR A 68 -5.25 -4.60 4.63
CA TYR A 68 -4.03 -4.23 3.91
C TYR A 68 -2.84 -4.42 4.82
N ASP A 69 -1.79 -5.02 4.28
CA ASP A 69 -0.51 -5.08 4.97
C ASP A 69 0.35 -3.93 4.45
N VAL A 70 0.88 -3.15 5.37
CA VAL A 70 1.75 -2.03 5.05
C VAL A 70 3.08 -2.28 5.74
N VAL A 71 4.13 -2.46 4.96
CA VAL A 71 5.45 -2.83 5.46
C VAL A 71 6.48 -1.83 4.96
N LEU A 72 7.28 -1.31 5.88
CA LEU A 72 8.38 -0.43 5.50
C LEU A 72 9.58 -1.31 5.16
N GLU A 73 9.98 -1.25 3.90
CA GLU A 73 11.17 -1.91 3.42
C GLU A 73 12.32 -0.91 3.40
N LYS A 74 13.48 -1.36 2.93
CA LYS A 74 14.68 -0.54 2.99
C LYS A 74 14.52 0.80 2.26
N ASP A 75 13.93 0.78 1.07
CA ASP A 75 13.85 1.97 0.23
C ASP A 75 12.44 2.21 -0.30
N HIS A 76 11.44 1.50 0.25
CA HIS A 76 10.07 1.68 -0.21
C HIS A 76 9.09 1.20 0.86
N ILE A 77 7.84 1.60 0.70
CA ILE A 77 6.74 1.06 1.49
C ILE A 77 5.97 0.11 0.61
N HIS A 78 5.80 -1.10 1.08
CA HIS A 78 5.04 -2.13 0.36
C HIS A 78 3.64 -2.19 0.95
N ILE A 79 2.64 -2.02 0.10
CA ILE A 79 1.24 -2.12 0.49
C ILE A 79 0.64 -3.29 -0.26
N GLU A 80 0.04 -4.22 0.47
CA GLU A 80 -0.53 -5.40 -0.14
C GLU A 80 -1.94 -5.60 0.39
N PHE A 81 -2.87 -5.86 -0.52
CA PHE A 81 -4.24 -6.14 -0.13
C PHE A 81 -4.31 -7.59 0.31
N GLN A 82 -4.63 -7.81 1.58
CA GLN A 82 -4.76 -9.15 2.15
C GLN A 82 -6.02 -9.17 3.01
N PRO A 83 -7.17 -9.43 2.41
CA PRO A 83 -8.40 -9.45 3.18
C PRO A 83 -8.33 -10.47 4.28
N LYS A 84 -8.68 -10.06 5.49
CA LYS A 84 -8.60 -10.94 6.67
C LYS A 84 -9.82 -11.82 6.79
N GLU A 85 -10.88 -11.45 6.11
CA GLU A 85 -12.08 -12.28 6.10
C GLU A 85 -12.21 -12.98 4.76
N ASP A 86 -12.88 -14.11 4.81
CA ASP A 86 -13.12 -14.90 3.60
C ASP A 86 -14.31 -14.32 2.87
N TYR A 87 -14.05 -13.63 1.77
CA TYR A 87 -15.12 -13.07 0.95
C TYR A 87 -15.69 -14.06 -0.03
N VAL A 88 -15.13 -15.22 -0.12
CA VAL A 88 -15.58 -16.26 -1.04
C VAL A 88 -16.52 -17.17 -0.30
N LYS A 89 -17.73 -17.24 -0.76
CA LYS A 89 -18.72 -18.08 -0.12
C LYS A 89 -19.33 -19.07 -1.10
#